data_c254cffc831c36e9567ef9da57ddce5e
#
_entry.id   c254cffc831c36e9567ef9da57ddce5e
#
_cell.length_a   1.000
_cell.length_b   1.000
_cell.length_c   1.000
_cell.angle_alpha   90.00
_cell.angle_beta   90.00
_cell.angle_gamma   90.00
#
_symmetry.space_group_name_H-M   'P 1'
#
loop_
_entity.id
_entity.type
_entity.pdbx_description
1 polymer ?
#
loop_
_entity_poly.entity_id
_entity_poly.type
_entity_poly.pdbx_seq_one_letter_code
_entity_poly.pdbx_strand_id
1 'polypeptide(L)'
;ALARQGIASLRYDDRGWGDARSVKFINFTVEDFCEDAAAALPLLRKRFSKVGVLGHSEGGTIAMMLAAEGKADFIVSLAGMAISGKETLVMQNRQAMSAIGLPKETVDTYCNSISKALDEIASGKKASEINIDGMPEALKPITIKSLQQADTPYIRHFLNVDVSELLSKIKCPVLALNGTKDTQVD
;
A
#
# COMPACT_ATOMS: atom_id res chain seq x y z
N ALA A 1 -14.32 14.45 -14.22
CA ALA A 1 -15.57 13.69 -14.15
C ALA A 1 -16.44 14.17 -12.98
N LEU A 2 -15.96 14.17 -11.73
CA LEU A 2 -16.74 14.54 -10.52
C LEU A 2 -17.34 15.94 -10.59
N ALA A 3 -16.59 16.96 -11.00
CA ALA A 3 -17.08 18.34 -11.10
C ALA A 3 -18.29 18.49 -12.05
N ARG A 4 -18.37 17.68 -13.13
CA ARG A 4 -19.53 17.67 -14.02
C ARG A 4 -20.81 17.12 -13.36
N GLN A 5 -20.66 16.40 -12.25
CA GLN A 5 -21.74 15.87 -11.43
C GLN A 5 -22.01 16.74 -10.19
N GLY A 6 -21.44 17.95 -10.12
CA GLY A 6 -21.60 18.86 -8.98
C GLY A 6 -20.81 18.43 -7.74
N ILE A 7 -19.86 17.51 -7.87
CA ILE A 7 -19.04 17.02 -6.75
C ILE A 7 -17.72 17.80 -6.74
N ALA A 8 -17.51 18.62 -5.71
CA ALA A 8 -16.24 19.29 -5.50
C ALA A 8 -15.15 18.28 -5.11
N SER A 9 -13.94 18.49 -5.60
CA SER A 9 -12.79 17.66 -5.23
C SER A 9 -11.53 18.49 -5.04
N LEU A 10 -10.74 18.13 -4.05
CA LEU A 10 -9.40 18.64 -3.83
C LEU A 10 -8.43 17.49 -4.19
N ARG A 11 -7.38 17.83 -4.88
CA ARG A 11 -6.25 16.94 -5.18
C ARG A 11 -4.98 17.66 -4.81
N TYR A 12 -3.99 16.93 -4.37
CA TYR A 12 -2.67 17.44 -4.03
C TYR A 12 -1.61 16.47 -4.55
N ASP A 13 -0.39 16.94 -4.67
CA ASP A 13 0.76 16.10 -4.95
C ASP A 13 1.31 15.54 -3.64
N ASP A 14 1.65 14.25 -3.64
CA ASP A 14 2.29 13.62 -2.49
C ASP A 14 3.64 14.28 -2.20
N ARG A 15 4.05 14.25 -0.93
CA ARG A 15 5.37 14.73 -0.53
C ARG A 15 6.47 14.05 -1.38
N GLY A 16 7.41 14.85 -1.88
CA GLY A 16 8.47 14.39 -2.78
C GLY A 16 8.11 14.35 -4.27
N TRP A 17 6.85 14.63 -4.65
CA TRP A 17 6.37 14.62 -6.04
C TRP A 17 5.80 15.97 -6.45
N GLY A 18 5.67 16.19 -7.76
CA GLY A 18 5.06 17.37 -8.32
C GLY A 18 5.64 18.66 -7.74
N ASP A 19 4.78 19.53 -7.23
CA ASP A 19 5.17 20.78 -6.58
C ASP A 19 5.76 20.56 -5.17
N ALA A 20 5.48 19.41 -4.55
CA ALA A 20 6.05 19.01 -3.26
C ALA A 20 7.43 18.32 -3.36
N ARG A 21 8.06 18.28 -4.54
CA ARG A 21 9.39 17.65 -4.79
C ARG A 21 10.56 18.26 -4.00
N SER A 22 10.37 19.44 -3.45
CA SER A 22 11.36 20.07 -2.57
C SER A 22 11.49 19.37 -1.22
N VAL A 23 10.49 18.60 -0.82
CA VAL A 23 10.53 17.76 0.37
C VAL A 23 11.36 16.53 0.03
N LYS A 24 12.53 16.39 0.70
CA LYS A 24 13.40 15.23 0.47
C LYS A 24 12.69 13.95 0.88
N PHE A 25 12.65 12.98 -0.03
CA PHE A 25 12.07 11.66 0.20
C PHE A 25 12.99 10.82 1.09
N ILE A 26 13.00 11.13 2.39
CA ILE A 26 13.83 10.43 3.37
C ILE A 26 12.93 10.01 4.53
N ASN A 27 12.88 8.69 4.77
CA ASN A 27 12.24 8.09 5.94
C ASN A 27 10.72 8.31 6.08
N PHE A 28 9.98 8.46 4.99
CA PHE A 28 8.51 8.53 5.05
C PHE A 28 7.89 7.16 5.33
N THR A 29 6.76 7.18 5.98
CA THR A 29 5.95 6.00 6.29
C THR A 29 4.56 6.15 5.66
N VAL A 30 3.74 5.10 5.72
CA VAL A 30 2.35 5.15 5.27
C VAL A 30 1.54 6.14 6.11
N GLU A 31 1.85 6.26 7.41
CA GLU A 31 1.22 7.27 8.30
C GLU A 31 1.51 8.69 7.85
N ASP A 32 2.73 9.00 7.39
CA ASP A 32 3.05 10.33 6.89
C ASP A 32 2.13 10.72 5.72
N PHE A 33 1.85 9.79 4.80
CA PHE A 33 0.92 10.03 3.70
C PHE A 33 -0.53 10.12 4.20
N CYS A 34 -0.89 9.35 5.23
CA CYS A 34 -2.18 9.44 5.88
C CYS A 34 -2.38 10.80 6.56
N GLU A 35 -1.35 11.33 7.23
CA GLU A 35 -1.36 12.65 7.86
C GLU A 35 -1.49 13.77 6.81
N ASP A 36 -0.79 13.68 5.67
CA ASP A 36 -0.93 14.63 4.57
C ASP A 36 -2.38 14.68 4.04
N ALA A 37 -2.97 13.51 3.83
CA ALA A 37 -4.37 13.41 3.42
C ALA A 37 -5.31 13.98 4.49
N ALA A 38 -5.06 13.68 5.77
CA ALA A 38 -5.83 14.21 6.90
C ALA A 38 -5.78 15.73 6.98
N ALA A 39 -4.63 16.33 6.70
CA ALA A 39 -4.44 17.80 6.77
C ALA A 39 -5.32 18.55 5.77
N ALA A 40 -5.74 17.92 4.67
CA ALA A 40 -6.62 18.52 3.68
C ALA A 40 -8.09 18.59 4.15
N LEU A 41 -8.52 17.69 5.03
CA LEU A 41 -9.94 17.55 5.43
C LEU A 41 -10.50 18.79 6.14
N PRO A 42 -9.81 19.44 7.09
CA PRO A 42 -10.30 20.65 7.74
C PRO A 42 -10.54 21.81 6.76
N LEU A 43 -9.78 21.90 5.67
CA LEU A 43 -9.96 22.93 4.65
C LEU A 43 -11.29 22.72 3.91
N LEU A 44 -11.62 21.48 3.58
CA LEU A 44 -12.88 21.13 2.92
C LEU A 44 -14.07 21.29 3.85
N ARG A 45 -13.94 20.95 5.13
CA ARG A 45 -15.01 21.07 6.14
C ARG A 45 -15.44 22.51 6.40
N LYS A 46 -14.61 23.51 6.04
CA LYS A 46 -15.03 24.94 6.08
C LYS A 46 -16.12 25.26 5.05
N ARG A 47 -16.27 24.45 4.01
CA ARG A 47 -17.19 24.70 2.88
C ARG A 47 -18.25 23.63 2.69
N PHE A 48 -18.01 22.42 3.18
CA PHE A 48 -18.86 21.26 2.91
C PHE A 48 -19.20 20.54 4.21
N SER A 49 -20.47 20.17 4.36
CA SER A 49 -20.97 19.42 5.52
C SER A 49 -20.62 17.93 5.47
N LYS A 50 -20.33 17.42 4.29
CA LYS A 50 -19.89 16.04 4.05
C LYS A 50 -18.59 16.04 3.28
N VAL A 51 -17.57 15.39 3.83
CA VAL A 51 -16.24 15.29 3.22
C VAL A 51 -15.81 13.82 3.23
N GLY A 52 -15.61 13.28 2.04
CA GLY A 52 -15.12 11.92 1.85
C GLY A 52 -13.69 11.88 1.32
N VAL A 53 -13.12 10.69 1.36
CA VAL A 53 -11.80 10.42 0.79
C VAL A 53 -11.93 9.39 -0.33
N LEU A 54 -11.36 9.71 -1.49
CA LEU A 54 -11.25 8.79 -2.62
C LEU A 54 -9.78 8.52 -2.86
N GLY A 55 -9.39 7.26 -2.80
CA GLY A 55 -8.02 6.84 -3.03
C GLY A 55 -7.90 5.65 -3.96
N HIS A 56 -6.78 5.56 -4.66
CA HIS A 56 -6.45 4.45 -5.54
C HIS A 56 -5.22 3.71 -5.01
N SER A 57 -5.23 2.37 -5.05
CA SER A 57 -4.13 1.54 -4.56
C SER A 57 -3.80 1.90 -3.10
N GLU A 58 -2.58 2.31 -2.79
CA GLU A 58 -2.20 2.79 -1.46
C GLU A 58 -3.11 3.93 -0.96
N GLY A 59 -3.53 4.84 -1.84
CA GLY A 59 -4.50 5.88 -1.48
C GLY A 59 -5.85 5.32 -1.01
N GLY A 60 -6.26 4.15 -1.52
CA GLY A 60 -7.43 3.41 -1.04
C GLY A 60 -7.23 2.90 0.39
N THR A 61 -6.03 2.41 0.70
CA THR A 61 -5.63 2.02 2.05
C THR A 61 -5.64 3.22 3.01
N ILE A 62 -5.06 4.35 2.59
CA ILE A 62 -5.08 5.60 3.35
C ILE A 62 -6.53 6.07 3.61
N ALA A 63 -7.41 5.93 2.62
CA ALA A 63 -8.83 6.25 2.82
C ALA A 63 -9.47 5.37 3.91
N MET A 64 -9.15 4.07 3.96
CA MET A 64 -9.62 3.16 5.01
C MET A 64 -9.03 3.51 6.37
N MET A 65 -7.76 3.88 6.46
CA MET A 65 -7.13 4.35 7.70
C MET A 65 -7.86 5.59 8.24
N LEU A 66 -8.08 6.59 7.41
CA LEU A 66 -8.81 7.83 7.80
C LEU A 66 -10.26 7.55 8.21
N ALA A 67 -10.92 6.60 7.54
CA ALA A 67 -12.28 6.18 7.92
C ALA A 67 -12.31 5.46 9.27
N ALA A 68 -11.34 4.59 9.54
CA ALA A 68 -11.20 3.89 10.82
C ALA A 68 -10.98 4.87 11.99
N GLU A 69 -10.29 5.98 11.73
CA GLU A 69 -10.09 7.08 12.67
C GLU A 69 -11.30 8.04 12.78
N GLY A 70 -12.36 7.81 12.02
CA GLY A 70 -13.55 8.68 12.00
C GLY A 70 -13.33 10.04 11.34
N LYS A 71 -12.27 10.21 10.56
CA LYS A 71 -11.91 11.48 9.92
C LYS A 71 -12.68 11.73 8.61
N ALA A 72 -13.24 10.70 7.98
CA ALA A 72 -14.00 10.79 6.74
C ALA A 72 -15.49 10.48 6.94
N ASP A 73 -16.38 11.21 6.26
CA ASP A 73 -17.83 10.95 6.31
C ASP A 73 -18.24 9.82 5.36
N PHE A 74 -17.43 9.49 4.37
CA PHE A 74 -17.54 8.35 3.46
C PHE A 74 -16.19 8.13 2.77
N ILE A 75 -15.98 6.95 2.22
CA ILE A 75 -14.78 6.68 1.42
C ILE A 75 -15.11 5.97 0.11
N VAL A 76 -14.25 6.17 -0.87
CA VAL A 76 -14.20 5.41 -2.12
C VAL A 76 -12.80 4.81 -2.24
N SER A 77 -12.70 3.49 -2.14
CA SER A 77 -11.45 2.74 -2.31
C SER A 77 -11.43 2.12 -3.70
N LEU A 78 -10.48 2.55 -4.52
CA LEU A 78 -10.25 2.00 -5.86
C LEU A 78 -9.01 1.13 -5.80
N ALA A 79 -9.17 -0.19 -5.88
CA ALA A 79 -8.09 -1.15 -5.76
C ALA A 79 -7.20 -0.91 -4.51
N GLY A 80 -7.83 -0.55 -3.38
CA GLY A 80 -7.14 -0.40 -2.10
C GLY A 80 -6.98 -1.75 -1.43
N MET A 81 -5.84 -1.98 -0.79
CA MET A 81 -5.57 -3.23 -0.08
C MET A 81 -6.53 -3.40 1.10
N ALA A 82 -7.04 -4.61 1.27
CA ALA A 82 -7.86 -5.03 2.42
C ALA A 82 -7.17 -6.09 3.28
N ILE A 83 -5.94 -6.43 2.94
CA ILE A 83 -5.06 -7.40 3.62
C ILE A 83 -3.79 -6.69 4.09
N SER A 84 -2.90 -7.40 4.80
CA SER A 84 -1.63 -6.81 5.24
C SER A 84 -0.73 -6.42 4.07
N GLY A 85 0.14 -5.42 4.27
CA GLY A 85 1.13 -5.01 3.29
C GLY A 85 2.07 -6.15 2.91
N LYS A 86 2.44 -7.02 3.87
CA LYS A 86 3.23 -8.23 3.60
C LYS A 86 2.51 -9.18 2.66
N GLU A 87 1.24 -9.53 2.94
CA GLU A 87 0.46 -10.43 2.09
C GLU A 87 0.30 -9.87 0.68
N THR A 88 0.08 -8.55 0.56
CA THR A 88 0.03 -7.85 -0.72
C THR A 88 1.33 -8.03 -1.51
N LEU A 89 2.50 -7.81 -0.90
CA LEU A 89 3.78 -7.98 -1.59
C LEU A 89 4.04 -9.44 -1.99
N VAL A 90 3.69 -10.40 -1.14
CA VAL A 90 3.82 -11.84 -1.46
C VAL A 90 2.91 -12.21 -2.64
N MET A 91 1.66 -11.70 -2.66
CA MET A 91 0.72 -11.93 -3.75
C MET A 91 1.23 -11.33 -5.06
N GLN A 92 1.71 -10.09 -5.06
CA GLN A 92 2.30 -9.42 -6.23
C GLN A 92 3.50 -10.21 -6.77
N ASN A 93 4.37 -10.71 -5.90
CA ASN A 93 5.49 -11.57 -6.29
C ASN A 93 4.99 -12.87 -6.92
N ARG A 94 3.97 -13.51 -6.34
CA ARG A 94 3.36 -14.72 -6.88
C ARG A 94 2.83 -14.50 -8.30
N GLN A 95 2.11 -13.43 -8.51
CA GLN A 95 1.55 -13.08 -9.82
C GLN A 95 2.65 -12.78 -10.84
N ALA A 96 3.67 -12.01 -10.44
CA ALA A 96 4.80 -11.70 -11.30
C ALA A 96 5.56 -12.97 -11.74
N MET A 97 5.85 -13.88 -10.80
CA MET A 97 6.55 -15.14 -11.09
C MET A 97 5.69 -16.08 -11.95
N SER A 98 4.39 -16.12 -11.72
CA SER A 98 3.46 -16.91 -12.53
C SER A 98 3.35 -16.34 -13.96
N ALA A 99 3.33 -15.02 -14.12
CA ALA A 99 3.20 -14.35 -15.42
C ALA A 99 4.40 -14.61 -16.35
N ILE A 100 5.59 -14.85 -15.80
CA ILE A 100 6.77 -15.25 -16.59
C ILE A 100 6.85 -16.76 -16.85
N GLY A 101 5.80 -17.51 -16.50
CA GLY A 101 5.66 -18.93 -16.84
C GLY A 101 6.44 -19.89 -15.96
N LEU A 102 6.83 -19.50 -14.75
CA LEU A 102 7.49 -20.43 -13.82
C LEU A 102 6.53 -21.55 -13.35
N PRO A 103 7.03 -22.78 -13.17
CA PRO A 103 6.23 -23.86 -12.62
C PRO A 103 5.66 -23.49 -11.23
N LYS A 104 4.43 -23.92 -10.95
CA LYS A 104 3.73 -23.62 -9.69
C LYS A 104 4.58 -23.94 -8.46
N GLU A 105 5.24 -25.10 -8.43
CA GLU A 105 6.09 -25.51 -7.31
C GLU A 105 7.26 -24.54 -7.06
N THR A 106 7.86 -24.04 -8.15
CA THR A 106 8.93 -23.03 -8.08
C THR A 106 8.39 -21.71 -7.55
N VAL A 107 7.21 -21.29 -8.01
CA VAL A 107 6.53 -20.09 -7.51
C VAL A 107 6.19 -20.22 -6.03
N ASP A 108 5.66 -21.37 -5.60
CA ASP A 108 5.32 -21.62 -4.20
C ASP A 108 6.57 -21.58 -3.31
N THR A 109 7.67 -22.23 -3.72
CA THR A 109 8.95 -22.21 -3.01
C THR A 109 9.48 -20.78 -2.90
N TYR A 110 9.47 -20.02 -4.00
CA TYR A 110 9.87 -18.62 -4.02
C TYR A 110 9.04 -17.77 -3.07
N CYS A 111 7.71 -17.86 -3.15
CA CYS A 111 6.81 -17.06 -2.31
C CYS A 111 6.94 -17.38 -0.82
N ASN A 112 7.16 -18.64 -0.46
CA ASN A 112 7.42 -19.04 0.92
C ASN A 112 8.74 -18.46 1.45
N SER A 113 9.77 -18.41 0.62
CA SER A 113 11.07 -17.86 0.99
C SER A 113 11.03 -16.34 1.06
N ILE A 114 10.39 -15.66 0.09
CA ILE A 114 10.24 -14.21 0.12
C ILE A 114 9.38 -13.74 1.30
N SER A 115 8.34 -14.49 1.65
CA SER A 115 7.50 -14.17 2.83
C SER A 115 8.33 -14.15 4.11
N LYS A 116 9.18 -15.15 4.33
CA LYS A 116 10.10 -15.18 5.49
C LYS A 116 11.10 -14.04 5.46
N ALA A 117 11.67 -13.74 4.30
CA ALA A 117 12.61 -12.64 4.13
C ALA A 117 11.96 -11.28 4.43
N LEU A 118 10.71 -11.07 4.04
CA LEU A 118 9.94 -9.86 4.36
C LEU A 118 9.63 -9.76 5.86
N ASP A 119 9.39 -10.87 6.57
CA ASP A 119 9.26 -10.87 8.04
C ASP A 119 10.55 -10.39 8.71
N GLU A 120 11.70 -10.84 8.22
CA GLU A 120 12.99 -10.40 8.75
C GLU A 120 13.25 -8.92 8.46
N ILE A 121 12.88 -8.41 7.26
CA ILE A 121 12.94 -6.98 6.94
C ILE A 121 12.01 -6.18 7.88
N ALA A 122 10.78 -6.63 8.06
CA ALA A 122 9.80 -5.97 8.94
C ALA A 122 10.30 -5.90 10.39
N SER A 123 11.00 -6.93 10.87
CA SER A 123 11.60 -6.97 12.20
C SER A 123 12.85 -6.08 12.39
N GLY A 124 13.34 -5.43 11.32
CA GLY A 124 14.48 -4.52 11.36
C GLY A 124 15.80 -5.09 10.86
N LYS A 125 15.85 -6.36 10.43
CA LYS A 125 17.06 -6.98 9.87
C LYS A 125 17.43 -6.31 8.54
N LYS A 126 18.70 -6.13 8.28
CA LYS A 126 19.16 -5.55 7.00
C LYS A 126 19.04 -6.56 5.87
N ALA A 127 18.77 -6.07 4.66
CA ALA A 127 18.66 -6.93 3.47
C ALA A 127 19.91 -7.80 3.25
N SER A 128 21.11 -7.26 3.57
CA SER A 128 22.40 -7.98 3.46
C SER A 128 22.57 -9.14 4.45
N GLU A 129 21.75 -9.22 5.48
CA GLU A 129 21.82 -10.22 6.55
C GLU A 129 20.75 -11.31 6.39
N ILE A 130 19.89 -11.21 5.37
CA ILE A 130 18.79 -12.14 5.14
C ILE A 130 19.33 -13.39 4.43
N ASN A 131 19.01 -14.56 5.02
CA ASN A 131 19.33 -15.84 4.39
C ASN A 131 18.33 -16.17 3.28
N ILE A 132 18.82 -16.37 2.06
CA ILE A 132 18.06 -16.76 0.87
C ILE A 132 18.45 -18.14 0.34
N ASP A 133 19.07 -18.99 1.15
CA ASP A 133 19.56 -20.32 0.72
C ASP A 133 18.45 -21.23 0.19
N GLY A 134 17.21 -21.06 0.68
CA GLY A 134 16.03 -21.77 0.18
C GLY A 134 15.46 -21.27 -1.14
N MET A 135 16.01 -20.17 -1.71
CA MET A 135 15.57 -19.63 -2.99
C MET A 135 16.08 -20.47 -4.17
N PRO A 136 15.27 -20.61 -5.23
CA PRO A 136 15.76 -21.14 -6.50
C PRO A 136 16.95 -20.32 -7.01
N GLU A 137 18.04 -20.97 -7.39
CA GLU A 137 19.31 -20.32 -7.78
C GLU A 137 19.12 -19.22 -8.84
N ALA A 138 18.29 -19.52 -9.87
CA ALA A 138 17.99 -18.56 -10.94
C ALA A 138 17.28 -17.28 -10.45
N LEU A 139 16.63 -17.32 -9.29
CA LEU A 139 15.88 -16.19 -8.73
C LEU A 139 16.66 -15.42 -7.66
N LYS A 140 17.79 -15.95 -7.16
CA LYS A 140 18.59 -15.28 -6.13
C LYS A 140 19.00 -13.84 -6.49
N PRO A 141 19.52 -13.55 -7.71
CA PRO A 141 19.93 -12.19 -8.05
C PRO A 141 18.79 -11.17 -8.01
N ILE A 142 17.60 -11.55 -8.54
CA ILE A 142 16.44 -10.67 -8.52
C ILE A 142 15.91 -10.50 -7.09
N THR A 143 15.96 -11.57 -6.27
CA THR A 143 15.57 -11.53 -4.86
C THR A 143 16.44 -10.58 -4.07
N ILE A 144 17.76 -10.67 -4.18
CA ILE A 144 18.70 -9.76 -3.50
C ILE A 144 18.36 -8.31 -3.83
N LYS A 145 18.16 -8.01 -5.12
CA LYS A 145 17.79 -6.65 -5.56
C LYS A 145 16.45 -6.20 -4.95
N SER A 146 15.45 -7.08 -4.93
CA SER A 146 14.13 -6.78 -4.35
C SER A 146 14.22 -6.53 -2.84
N LEU A 147 15.00 -7.33 -2.12
CA LEU A 147 15.22 -7.15 -0.68
C LEU A 147 15.96 -5.83 -0.37
N GLN A 148 16.95 -5.46 -1.19
CA GLN A 148 17.63 -4.17 -1.05
C GLN A 148 16.66 -3.00 -1.28
N GLN A 149 15.73 -3.11 -2.21
CA GLN A 149 14.68 -2.11 -2.43
C GLN A 149 13.64 -2.09 -1.31
N ALA A 150 13.38 -3.24 -0.69
CA ALA A 150 12.49 -3.35 0.46
C ALA A 150 13.12 -2.86 1.77
N ASP A 151 14.44 -2.74 1.84
CA ASP A 151 15.17 -2.28 3.03
C ASP A 151 15.12 -0.75 3.17
N THR A 152 13.92 -0.22 3.25
CA THR A 152 13.64 1.20 3.44
C THR A 152 12.67 1.39 4.60
N PRO A 153 12.71 2.52 5.33
CA PRO A 153 11.75 2.79 6.40
C PRO A 153 10.30 2.67 5.93
N TYR A 154 10.01 3.16 4.73
CA TYR A 154 8.68 3.07 4.13
C TYR A 154 8.20 1.61 4.00
N ILE A 155 8.98 0.74 3.33
CA ILE A 155 8.57 -0.65 3.11
C ILE A 155 8.52 -1.43 4.44
N ARG A 156 9.48 -1.20 5.35
CA ARG A 156 9.46 -1.80 6.69
C ARG A 156 8.18 -1.49 7.43
N HIS A 157 7.74 -0.23 7.35
CA HIS A 157 6.49 0.20 7.94
C HIS A 157 5.29 -0.42 7.21
N PHE A 158 5.26 -0.34 5.87
CA PHE A 158 4.20 -0.91 5.03
C PHE A 158 3.96 -2.40 5.29
N LEU A 159 5.03 -3.19 5.49
CA LEU A 159 4.93 -4.62 5.82
C LEU A 159 4.15 -4.89 7.12
N ASN A 160 4.17 -3.95 8.06
CA ASN A 160 3.49 -4.03 9.35
C ASN A 160 2.08 -3.42 9.33
N VAL A 161 1.65 -2.80 8.23
CA VAL A 161 0.28 -2.29 8.09
C VAL A 161 -0.67 -3.47 7.83
N ASP A 162 -1.60 -3.70 8.75
CA ASP A 162 -2.69 -4.66 8.57
C ASP A 162 -4.03 -3.91 8.47
N VAL A 163 -4.50 -3.78 7.24
CA VAL A 163 -5.77 -3.10 6.96
C VAL A 163 -6.96 -3.90 7.46
N SER A 164 -6.86 -5.23 7.51
CA SER A 164 -7.96 -6.10 7.97
C SER A 164 -8.40 -5.77 9.40
N GLU A 165 -7.45 -5.40 10.27
CA GLU A 165 -7.74 -4.97 11.65
C GLU A 165 -8.49 -3.64 11.72
N LEU A 166 -8.37 -2.81 10.67
CA LEU A 166 -9.01 -1.49 10.62
C LEU A 166 -10.47 -1.58 10.17
N LEU A 167 -10.83 -2.61 9.37
CA LEU A 167 -12.15 -2.73 8.75
C LEU A 167 -13.29 -2.68 9.78
N SER A 168 -13.12 -3.31 10.93
CA SER A 168 -14.11 -3.32 12.01
C SER A 168 -14.34 -1.94 12.65
N LYS A 169 -13.38 -1.03 12.52
CA LYS A 169 -13.41 0.34 13.07
C LYS A 169 -14.09 1.33 12.14
N ILE A 170 -14.25 0.99 10.85
CA ILE A 170 -14.89 1.87 9.85
C ILE A 170 -16.39 1.91 10.11
N LYS A 171 -16.93 3.12 10.34
CA LYS A 171 -18.35 3.35 10.65
C LYS A 171 -19.06 4.19 9.61
N CYS A 172 -18.35 4.72 8.62
CA CYS A 172 -18.90 5.51 7.53
C CYS A 172 -19.23 4.62 6.30
N PRO A 173 -20.03 5.10 5.34
CA PRO A 173 -20.24 4.41 4.07
C PRO A 173 -18.95 4.20 3.29
N VAL A 174 -18.81 3.01 2.72
CA VAL A 174 -17.66 2.59 1.90
C VAL A 174 -18.14 2.15 0.52
N LEU A 175 -17.54 2.69 -0.52
CA LEU A 175 -17.59 2.14 -1.86
C LEU A 175 -16.22 1.56 -2.21
N ALA A 176 -16.12 0.25 -2.29
CA ALA A 176 -14.91 -0.44 -2.73
C ALA A 176 -15.08 -0.96 -4.15
N LEU A 177 -14.13 -0.67 -5.01
CA LEU A 177 -14.11 -1.11 -6.41
C LEU A 177 -12.74 -1.71 -6.72
N ASN A 178 -12.76 -2.91 -7.32
CA ASN A 178 -11.54 -3.54 -7.82
C ASN A 178 -11.76 -4.07 -9.23
N GLY A 179 -10.71 -4.13 -10.04
CA GLY A 179 -10.75 -4.69 -11.37
C GLY A 179 -10.62 -6.21 -11.35
N THR A 180 -11.47 -6.93 -12.09
CA THR A 180 -11.39 -8.40 -12.19
C THR A 180 -10.11 -8.93 -12.85
N LYS A 181 -9.29 -8.05 -13.40
CA LYS A 181 -7.97 -8.34 -13.99
C LYS A 181 -6.84 -7.61 -13.28
N ASP A 182 -7.11 -7.09 -12.08
CA ASP A 182 -6.06 -6.47 -11.28
C ASP A 182 -5.05 -7.53 -10.87
N THR A 183 -3.77 -7.24 -11.10
CA THR A 183 -2.65 -8.13 -10.75
C THR A 183 -1.82 -7.55 -9.62
N GLN A 184 -2.21 -6.41 -9.07
CA GLN A 184 -1.48 -5.72 -8.02
C GLN A 184 -2.22 -5.80 -6.67
N VAL A 185 -3.54 -5.75 -6.72
CA VAL A 185 -4.41 -5.82 -5.53
C VAL A 185 -5.57 -6.75 -5.83
N ASP A 186 -5.84 -7.71 -4.93
CA ASP A 186 -6.97 -8.65 -5.02
C ASP A 186 -8.06 -8.25 -4.02
#